data_d7bffc57c14d40958251ed79dacc563c
#
_entry.id   d7bffc57c14d40958251ed79dacc563c
#
_cell.length_a   1.000
_cell.length_b   1.000
_cell.length_c   1.000
_cell.angle_alpha   90.00
_cell.angle_beta   90.00
_cell.angle_gamma   90.00
#
_symmetry.space_group_name_H-M   'P 1'
#
loop_
_entity.id
_entity.type
_entity.pdbx_description
1 polymer ?
#
loop_
_entity_poly.entity_id
_entity_poly.type
_entity_poly.pdbx_seq_one_letter_code
_entity_poly.pdbx_strand_id
1 'polypeptide(L)'
;RSYMNYSMSVITARAIPDARDGLKPVQRRVLYDMGELHLGHDKPHRKSARIVGDTMGKYHPHGDSSIYETLVVLSQSFKKGMPLVDGHGNFGSIEGDGAAAMRYTEARLQKFAEEVYLKDLDKTVRFVPNYDETEKEPEVLPVRVPNLLINGAEGIAVGMSTSIPPHNLGEVIDTVMAYIDQPEMETEALLSVLKGPDF
;
A
#
# COMPACT_ATOMS: atom_id res chain seq x y z
N ARG A 1 -5.61 -30.73 -6.30
CA ARG A 1 -6.58 -29.67 -5.92
C ARG A 1 -6.04 -28.77 -4.80
N SER A 2 -5.43 -29.29 -3.72
CA SER A 2 -4.92 -28.49 -2.61
C SER A 2 -3.79 -27.53 -3.00
N TYR A 3 -2.86 -27.97 -3.87
CA TYR A 3 -1.78 -27.13 -4.38
C TYR A 3 -2.27 -25.97 -5.25
N MET A 4 -3.25 -26.21 -6.11
CA MET A 4 -3.89 -25.17 -6.92
C MET A 4 -4.56 -24.11 -6.03
N ASN A 5 -5.30 -24.56 -5.02
CA ASN A 5 -5.95 -23.63 -4.08
C ASN A 5 -4.94 -22.81 -3.28
N TYR A 6 -3.82 -23.43 -2.84
CA TYR A 6 -2.74 -22.71 -2.19
C TYR A 6 -2.09 -21.68 -3.12
N SER A 7 -1.77 -22.07 -4.36
CA SER A 7 -1.17 -21.16 -5.35
C SER A 7 -2.08 -19.97 -5.64
N MET A 8 -3.37 -20.21 -5.86
CA MET A 8 -4.36 -19.14 -6.07
C MET A 8 -4.46 -18.22 -4.85
N SER A 9 -4.44 -18.77 -3.65
CA SER A 9 -4.46 -17.98 -2.41
C SER A 9 -3.22 -17.07 -2.28
N VAL A 10 -2.03 -17.58 -2.60
CA VAL A 10 -0.80 -16.75 -2.57
C VAL A 10 -0.84 -15.65 -3.62
N ILE A 11 -1.36 -15.93 -4.82
CA ILE A 11 -1.50 -14.93 -5.88
C ILE A 11 -2.47 -13.83 -5.46
N THR A 12 -3.69 -14.20 -5.07
CA THR A 12 -4.78 -13.23 -4.84
C THR A 12 -4.75 -12.56 -3.48
N ALA A 13 -4.25 -13.25 -2.46
CA ALA A 13 -4.35 -12.81 -1.07
C ALA A 13 -3.03 -12.42 -0.41
N ARG A 14 -1.91 -12.44 -1.13
CA ARG A 14 -0.59 -12.16 -0.54
C ARG A 14 0.37 -11.37 -1.41
N ALA A 15 0.68 -11.86 -2.62
CA ALA A 15 1.87 -11.42 -3.34
C ALA A 15 1.60 -10.37 -4.41
N ILE A 16 0.43 -10.40 -5.03
CA ILE A 16 0.09 -9.53 -6.15
C ILE A 16 -0.81 -8.40 -5.68
N PRO A 17 -0.53 -7.14 -6.05
CA PRO A 17 -1.39 -6.01 -5.70
C PRO A 17 -2.69 -6.03 -6.50
N ASP A 18 -3.76 -5.47 -5.93
CA ASP A 18 -4.99 -5.19 -6.65
C ASP A 18 -4.78 -4.01 -7.60
N ALA A 19 -5.20 -4.14 -8.85
CA ALA A 19 -5.02 -3.08 -9.85
C ALA A 19 -5.80 -1.80 -9.51
N ARG A 20 -6.89 -1.90 -8.75
CA ARG A 20 -7.76 -0.77 -8.40
C ARG A 20 -7.11 0.20 -7.42
N ASP A 21 -6.38 -0.30 -6.43
CA ASP A 21 -5.71 0.52 -5.41
C ASP A 21 -4.18 0.36 -5.35
N GLY A 22 -3.64 -0.57 -6.13
CA GLY A 22 -2.20 -0.82 -6.20
C GLY A 22 -1.61 -1.40 -4.92
N LEU A 23 -2.43 -1.97 -4.03
CA LEU A 23 -2.01 -2.45 -2.71
C LEU A 23 -2.13 -3.96 -2.59
N LYS A 24 -1.18 -4.55 -1.89
CA LYS A 24 -1.31 -5.91 -1.36
C LYS A 24 -2.25 -5.90 -0.15
N PRO A 25 -2.90 -7.03 0.18
CA PRO A 25 -3.80 -7.08 1.33
C PRO A 25 -3.17 -6.57 2.65
N VAL A 26 -1.94 -6.95 2.96
CA VAL A 26 -1.26 -6.50 4.18
C VAL A 26 -1.05 -4.98 4.19
N GLN A 27 -0.69 -4.37 3.06
CA GLN A 27 -0.52 -2.92 2.95
C GLN A 27 -1.84 -2.18 3.17
N ARG A 28 -2.90 -2.66 2.54
CA ARG A 28 -4.25 -2.10 2.68
C ARG A 28 -4.72 -2.16 4.13
N ARG A 29 -4.52 -3.28 4.79
CA ARG A 29 -4.91 -3.51 6.18
C ARG A 29 -4.15 -2.63 7.15
N VAL A 30 -2.85 -2.45 6.96
CA VAL A 30 -2.03 -1.53 7.77
C VAL A 30 -2.52 -0.09 7.63
N LEU A 31 -2.73 0.39 6.41
CA LEU A 31 -3.22 1.76 6.19
C LEU A 31 -4.63 1.97 6.74
N TYR A 32 -5.52 1.01 6.54
CA TYR A 32 -6.87 1.06 7.08
C TYR A 32 -6.88 1.09 8.61
N ASP A 33 -6.12 0.21 9.25
CA ASP A 33 -6.01 0.15 10.70
C ASP A 33 -5.41 1.44 11.30
N MET A 34 -4.41 2.02 10.64
CA MET A 34 -3.87 3.32 11.05
C MET A 34 -4.94 4.43 10.97
N GLY A 35 -5.82 4.37 9.98
CA GLY A 35 -6.99 5.26 9.89
C GLY A 35 -7.97 5.06 11.05
N GLU A 36 -8.31 3.82 11.36
CA GLU A 36 -9.20 3.44 12.47
C GLU A 36 -8.63 3.83 13.84
N LEU A 37 -7.31 3.75 14.01
CA LEU A 37 -6.60 4.22 15.20
C LEU A 37 -6.45 5.75 15.28
N HIS A 38 -6.99 6.47 14.29
CA HIS A 38 -6.91 7.94 14.19
C HIS A 38 -5.47 8.47 14.22
N LEU A 39 -4.57 7.80 13.50
CA LEU A 39 -3.16 8.17 13.39
C LEU A 39 -2.90 9.11 12.21
N GLY A 40 -3.66 10.19 12.12
CA GLY A 40 -3.49 11.20 11.08
C GLY A 40 -2.15 11.95 11.17
N HIS A 41 -1.80 12.62 10.08
CA HIS A 41 -0.54 13.36 9.96
C HIS A 41 -0.38 14.50 10.99
N ASP A 42 -1.48 14.99 11.55
CA ASP A 42 -1.55 16.04 12.57
C ASP A 42 -1.62 15.48 14.01
N LYS A 43 -1.60 14.16 14.16
CA LYS A 43 -1.65 13.47 15.45
C LYS A 43 -0.26 13.02 15.90
N PRO A 44 -0.07 12.77 17.20
CA PRO A 44 1.18 12.18 17.68
C PRO A 44 1.44 10.81 17.05
N HIS A 45 2.72 10.52 16.78
CA HIS A 45 3.13 9.17 16.39
C HIS A 45 2.78 8.16 17.49
N ARG A 46 2.53 6.92 17.09
CA ARG A 46 2.29 5.79 18.00
C ARG A 46 3.33 4.71 17.78
N LYS A 47 3.62 3.94 18.84
CA LYS A 47 4.55 2.80 18.74
C LYS A 47 4.16 1.88 17.58
N SER A 48 5.13 1.54 16.75
CA SER A 48 4.91 0.61 15.64
C SER A 48 4.37 -0.74 16.14
N ALA A 49 4.83 -1.21 17.29
CA ALA A 49 4.32 -2.42 17.92
C ALA A 49 2.81 -2.37 18.20
N ARG A 50 2.25 -1.21 18.54
CA ARG A 50 0.80 -1.03 18.72
C ARG A 50 0.05 -1.18 17.40
N ILE A 51 0.53 -0.56 16.35
CA ILE A 51 -0.07 -0.64 15.00
C ILE A 51 -0.01 -2.08 14.50
N VAL A 52 1.14 -2.73 14.59
CA VAL A 52 1.34 -4.12 14.18
C VAL A 52 0.41 -5.07 14.95
N GLY A 53 0.33 -4.91 16.26
CA GLY A 53 -0.52 -5.75 17.10
C GLY A 53 -2.01 -5.60 16.78
N ASP A 54 -2.49 -4.39 16.57
CA ASP A 54 -3.89 -4.12 16.23
C ASP A 54 -4.24 -4.69 14.84
N THR A 55 -3.42 -4.41 13.84
CA THR A 55 -3.58 -4.95 12.47
C THR A 55 -3.58 -6.48 12.46
N MET A 56 -2.66 -7.10 13.19
CA MET A 56 -2.57 -8.56 13.30
C MET A 56 -3.81 -9.16 13.96
N GLY A 57 -4.27 -8.55 15.04
CA GLY A 57 -5.41 -9.05 15.79
C GLY A 57 -6.74 -8.91 15.05
N LYS A 58 -6.94 -7.81 14.32
CA LYS A 58 -8.22 -7.50 13.68
C LYS A 58 -8.33 -7.96 12.23
N TYR A 59 -7.26 -7.81 11.45
CA TYR A 59 -7.37 -7.90 9.98
C TYR A 59 -6.41 -8.89 9.34
N HIS A 60 -5.20 -9.06 9.87
CA HIS A 60 -4.15 -9.82 9.20
C HIS A 60 -3.53 -10.89 10.10
N PRO A 61 -4.13 -12.10 10.18
CA PRO A 61 -3.73 -13.17 11.10
C PRO A 61 -2.48 -13.91 10.62
N HIS A 62 -1.37 -13.19 10.47
CA HIS A 62 -0.07 -13.70 10.05
C HIS A 62 1.03 -13.17 10.97
N GLY A 63 2.29 -13.52 10.71
CA GLY A 63 3.41 -13.11 11.56
C GLY A 63 3.57 -11.59 11.67
N ASP A 64 3.87 -11.11 12.87
CA ASP A 64 4.09 -9.71 13.19
C ASP A 64 5.24 -9.09 12.40
N SER A 65 6.29 -9.87 12.14
CA SER A 65 7.46 -9.43 11.37
C SER A 65 7.08 -8.96 9.96
N SER A 66 6.19 -9.68 9.27
CA SER A 66 5.76 -9.33 7.92
C SER A 66 4.91 -8.04 7.90
N ILE A 67 4.10 -7.84 8.94
CA ILE A 67 3.30 -6.62 9.09
C ILE A 67 4.21 -5.42 9.39
N TYR A 68 5.18 -5.60 10.28
CA TYR A 68 6.15 -4.54 10.59
C TYR A 68 7.03 -4.19 9.41
N GLU A 69 7.53 -5.18 8.67
CA GLU A 69 8.31 -4.94 7.45
C GLU A 69 7.50 -4.14 6.41
N THR A 70 6.22 -4.45 6.27
CA THR A 70 5.31 -3.67 5.41
C THR A 70 5.19 -2.22 5.88
N LEU A 71 4.98 -1.99 7.18
CA LEU A 71 4.93 -0.64 7.76
C LEU A 71 6.23 0.13 7.47
N VAL A 72 7.38 -0.53 7.63
CA VAL A 72 8.69 0.04 7.35
C VAL A 72 8.83 0.44 5.88
N VAL A 73 8.52 -0.46 4.95
CA VAL A 73 8.61 -0.19 3.51
C VAL A 73 7.70 0.96 3.08
N LEU A 74 6.52 1.07 3.65
CA LEU A 74 5.59 2.18 3.35
C LEU A 74 6.10 3.55 3.81
N SER A 75 7.10 3.60 4.70
CA SER A 75 7.74 4.83 5.17
C SER A 75 9.02 5.19 4.42
N GLN A 76 9.59 4.27 3.65
CA GLN A 76 10.90 4.44 3.02
C GLN A 76 10.80 5.15 1.67
N SER A 77 11.34 6.38 1.59
CA SER A 77 11.34 7.19 0.37
C SER A 77 12.17 6.60 -0.76
N PHE A 78 13.14 5.74 -0.44
CA PHE A 78 13.95 5.01 -1.43
C PHE A 78 13.28 3.72 -1.95
N LYS A 79 12.16 3.31 -1.35
CA LYS A 79 11.34 2.17 -1.77
C LYS A 79 10.01 2.59 -2.39
N LYS A 80 9.54 3.78 -2.09
CA LYS A 80 8.25 4.31 -2.51
C LYS A 80 8.41 5.70 -3.12
N GLY A 81 7.84 5.90 -4.31
CA GLY A 81 7.82 7.21 -4.93
C GLY A 81 7.09 8.25 -4.09
N MET A 82 5.99 7.82 -3.43
CA MET A 82 5.26 8.61 -2.44
C MET A 82 5.06 7.77 -1.17
N PRO A 83 5.88 7.97 -0.12
CA PRO A 83 5.69 7.29 1.16
C PRO A 83 4.31 7.55 1.76
N LEU A 84 3.71 6.53 2.35
CA LEU A 84 2.36 6.60 2.93
C LEU A 84 2.38 6.67 4.45
N VAL A 85 3.50 6.32 5.05
CA VAL A 85 3.71 6.31 6.49
C VAL A 85 4.81 7.31 6.86
N ASP A 86 4.55 8.10 7.89
CA ASP A 86 5.52 9.00 8.52
C ASP A 86 6.12 8.28 9.73
N GLY A 87 7.36 7.82 9.58
CA GLY A 87 8.09 7.08 10.60
C GLY A 87 8.95 7.99 11.47
N HIS A 88 8.99 7.70 12.78
CA HIS A 88 9.86 8.35 13.74
C HIS A 88 10.79 7.32 14.41
N GLY A 89 12.08 7.53 14.28
CA GLY A 89 13.12 6.59 14.70
C GLY A 89 13.87 6.00 13.51
N ASN A 90 14.56 4.88 13.72
CA ASN A 90 15.30 4.20 12.66
C ASN A 90 14.39 3.25 11.86
N PHE A 91 14.06 3.66 10.65
CA PHE A 91 13.29 2.88 9.66
C PHE A 91 14.19 2.31 8.54
N GLY A 92 15.48 2.16 8.79
CA GLY A 92 16.43 1.64 7.81
C GLY A 92 17.02 2.72 6.89
N SER A 93 17.96 2.32 6.07
CA SER A 93 18.63 3.19 5.10
C SER A 93 18.75 2.55 3.73
N ILE A 94 19.04 3.36 2.72
CA ILE A 94 19.32 2.90 1.36
C ILE A 94 20.60 2.04 1.30
N GLU A 95 21.49 2.20 2.26
CA GLU A 95 22.76 1.47 2.37
C GLU A 95 22.58 0.04 2.91
N GLY A 96 21.34 -0.34 3.24
CA GLY A 96 21.01 -1.70 3.66
C GLY A 96 20.87 -1.90 5.16
N ASP A 97 20.95 -0.82 5.95
CA ASP A 97 20.65 -0.94 7.38
C ASP A 97 19.18 -1.29 7.60
N GLY A 98 18.94 -2.29 8.44
CA GLY A 98 17.59 -2.67 8.82
C GLY A 98 16.94 -1.66 9.77
N ALA A 99 15.60 -1.66 9.82
CA ALA A 99 14.87 -0.88 10.80
C ALA A 99 15.13 -1.38 12.22
N ALA A 100 15.06 -0.48 13.20
CA ALA A 100 15.04 -0.86 14.61
C ALA A 100 13.79 -1.70 14.93
N ALA A 101 13.83 -2.47 16.02
CA ALA A 101 12.68 -3.28 16.42
C ALA A 101 11.43 -2.40 16.65
N MET A 102 10.25 -2.94 16.37
CA MET A 102 8.97 -2.23 16.42
C MET A 102 8.62 -1.60 17.77
N ARG A 103 9.24 -2.07 18.86
CA ARG A 103 9.07 -1.48 20.19
C ARG A 103 9.76 -0.13 20.35
N TYR A 104 10.73 0.20 19.48
CA TYR A 104 11.49 1.45 19.52
C TYR A 104 10.99 2.50 18.54
N THR A 105 10.42 2.09 17.43
CA THR A 105 9.96 3.01 16.37
C THR A 105 8.51 3.44 16.61
N GLU A 106 8.16 4.58 16.01
CA GLU A 106 6.82 5.14 16.05
C GLU A 106 6.39 5.53 14.64
N ALA A 107 5.10 5.54 14.38
CA ALA A 107 4.57 5.85 13.07
C ALA A 107 3.21 6.56 13.14
N ARG A 108 2.88 7.26 12.06
CA ARG A 108 1.56 7.82 11.75
C ARG A 108 1.38 7.87 10.24
N LEU A 109 0.20 8.20 9.77
CA LEU A 109 -0.06 8.38 8.34
C LEU A 109 0.61 9.65 7.82
N GLN A 110 1.09 9.60 6.58
CA GLN A 110 1.42 10.81 5.82
C GLN A 110 0.11 11.52 5.42
N LYS A 111 0.17 12.84 5.29
CA LYS A 111 -0.97 13.65 4.81
C LYS A 111 -1.50 13.12 3.45
N PHE A 112 -0.60 12.78 2.56
CA PHE A 112 -0.94 12.20 1.26
C PHE A 112 -1.76 10.91 1.39
N ALA A 113 -1.40 10.03 2.33
CA ALA A 113 -2.14 8.79 2.56
C ALA A 113 -3.57 9.06 3.06
N GLU A 114 -3.76 10.01 3.98
CA GLU A 114 -5.09 10.35 4.46
C GLU A 114 -5.98 10.94 3.35
N GLU A 115 -5.46 11.91 2.60
CA GLU A 115 -6.25 12.65 1.61
C GLU A 115 -6.51 11.87 0.32
N VAL A 116 -5.59 11.00 -0.07
CA VAL A 116 -5.64 10.32 -1.37
C VAL A 116 -6.12 8.87 -1.25
N TYR A 117 -5.85 8.19 -0.12
CA TYR A 117 -6.13 6.75 0.05
C TYR A 117 -7.31 6.46 0.98
N LEU A 118 -7.56 7.28 1.99
CA LEU A 118 -8.54 6.98 3.04
C LEU A 118 -9.75 7.92 3.04
N LYS A 119 -9.71 9.02 2.30
CA LYS A 119 -10.81 9.97 2.29
C LYS A 119 -12.06 9.39 1.63
N ASP A 120 -13.22 9.61 2.25
CA ASP A 120 -14.54 9.13 1.80
C ASP A 120 -14.66 7.58 1.75
N LEU A 121 -13.86 6.87 2.55
CA LEU A 121 -13.82 5.42 2.60
C LEU A 121 -15.21 4.79 2.79
N ASP A 122 -15.98 5.27 3.76
CA ASP A 122 -17.30 4.73 4.10
C ASP A 122 -18.37 4.90 3.00
N LYS A 123 -18.09 5.79 2.04
CA LYS A 123 -19.07 6.18 1.00
C LYS A 123 -18.79 5.53 -0.35
N THR A 124 -17.58 5.08 -0.58
CA THR A 124 -17.09 4.80 -1.94
C THR A 124 -16.67 3.37 -2.18
N VAL A 125 -16.41 2.60 -1.13
CA VAL A 125 -15.93 1.22 -1.26
C VAL A 125 -16.79 0.23 -0.50
N ARG A 126 -16.76 -1.01 -0.96
CA ARG A 126 -17.42 -2.12 -0.31
C ARG A 126 -16.59 -2.59 0.89
N PHE A 127 -17.27 -2.88 2.00
CA PHE A 127 -16.70 -3.55 3.16
C PHE A 127 -17.06 -5.03 3.16
N VAL A 128 -16.10 -5.84 3.56
CA VAL A 128 -16.24 -7.29 3.70
C VAL A 128 -15.89 -7.71 5.12
N PRO A 129 -16.42 -8.83 5.62
CA PRO A 129 -15.99 -9.36 6.92
C PRO A 129 -14.49 -9.65 6.92
N ASN A 130 -13.84 -9.46 8.09
CA ASN A 130 -12.47 -9.91 8.31
C ASN A 130 -12.42 -11.45 8.47
N TYR A 131 -11.23 -11.99 8.80
CA TYR A 131 -10.99 -13.44 8.83
C TYR A 131 -11.83 -14.21 9.86
N ASP A 132 -12.27 -13.59 10.96
CA ASP A 132 -13.08 -14.19 12.02
C ASP A 132 -14.50 -13.60 12.12
N GLU A 133 -14.89 -12.78 11.15
CA GLU A 133 -16.19 -12.12 11.05
C GLU A 133 -16.56 -11.19 12.21
N THR A 134 -15.58 -10.81 13.04
CA THR A 134 -15.79 -9.87 14.16
C THR A 134 -15.71 -8.41 13.75
N GLU A 135 -14.97 -8.12 12.68
CA GLU A 135 -14.75 -6.78 12.15
C GLU A 135 -15.06 -6.73 10.65
N LYS A 136 -15.07 -5.53 10.10
CA LYS A 136 -15.17 -5.32 8.65
C LYS A 136 -13.93 -4.58 8.16
N GLU A 137 -13.47 -4.96 6.99
CA GLU A 137 -12.37 -4.31 6.30
C GLU A 137 -12.77 -3.88 4.88
N PRO A 138 -12.19 -2.82 4.31
CA PRO A 138 -12.49 -2.43 2.94
C PRO A 138 -11.90 -3.45 1.96
N GLU A 139 -12.69 -3.80 0.94
CA GLU A 139 -12.22 -4.68 -0.13
C GLU A 139 -11.05 -4.04 -0.90
N VAL A 140 -11.14 -2.73 -1.15
CA VAL A 140 -10.09 -1.87 -1.72
C VAL A 140 -10.13 -0.52 -1.04
N LEU A 141 -9.06 0.26 -1.10
CA LEU A 141 -9.09 1.67 -0.69
C LEU A 141 -9.55 2.58 -1.84
N PRO A 142 -10.23 3.70 -1.55
CA PRO A 142 -10.70 4.65 -2.56
C PRO A 142 -9.58 5.56 -3.05
N VAL A 143 -8.51 4.96 -3.56
CA VAL A 143 -7.31 5.67 -4.01
C VAL A 143 -7.64 6.56 -5.20
N ARG A 144 -7.26 7.83 -5.13
CA ARG A 144 -7.60 8.86 -6.13
C ARG A 144 -6.56 9.02 -7.24
N VAL A 145 -5.49 8.24 -7.19
CA VAL A 145 -4.39 8.25 -8.16
C VAL A 145 -4.00 6.81 -8.48
N PRO A 146 -3.39 6.52 -9.64
CA PRO A 146 -2.92 5.19 -9.98
C PRO A 146 -1.72 4.78 -9.11
N ASN A 147 -1.99 4.33 -7.88
CA ASN A 147 -0.95 3.94 -6.91
C ASN A 147 0.00 2.88 -7.45
N LEU A 148 -0.51 1.95 -8.25
CA LEU A 148 0.32 0.90 -8.86
C LEU A 148 1.49 1.46 -9.67
N LEU A 149 1.29 2.57 -10.36
CA LEU A 149 2.33 3.26 -11.12
C LEU A 149 3.19 4.17 -10.23
N ILE A 150 2.57 4.92 -9.32
CA ILE A 150 3.27 5.91 -8.49
C ILE A 150 4.25 5.23 -7.53
N ASN A 151 3.81 4.20 -6.84
CA ASN A 151 4.61 3.49 -5.83
C ASN A 151 5.20 2.17 -6.32
N GLY A 152 4.83 1.74 -7.53
CA GLY A 152 5.26 0.45 -8.04
C GLY A 152 4.75 -0.73 -7.22
N ALA A 153 5.16 -1.91 -7.60
CA ALA A 153 4.90 -3.13 -6.85
C ALA A 153 5.89 -4.22 -7.21
N GLU A 154 6.36 -4.93 -6.21
CA GLU A 154 7.15 -6.15 -6.38
C GLU A 154 6.47 -7.29 -5.61
N GLY A 155 6.42 -8.47 -6.20
CA GLY A 155 5.85 -9.63 -5.54
C GLY A 155 6.16 -10.91 -6.29
N ILE A 156 6.42 -11.97 -5.52
CA ILE A 156 6.68 -13.30 -6.04
C ILE A 156 5.60 -14.24 -5.52
N ALA A 157 4.82 -14.79 -6.44
CA ALA A 157 3.80 -15.78 -6.16
C ALA A 157 4.17 -17.13 -6.81
N VAL A 158 3.34 -18.13 -6.63
CA VAL A 158 3.52 -19.42 -7.29
C VAL A 158 3.05 -19.31 -8.73
N GLY A 159 3.97 -19.45 -9.68
CA GLY A 159 3.65 -19.43 -11.12
C GLY A 159 3.59 -18.03 -11.75
N MET A 160 3.70 -16.95 -10.97
CA MET A 160 3.81 -15.59 -11.49
C MET A 160 4.54 -14.66 -10.54
N SER A 161 5.04 -13.56 -11.08
CA SER A 161 5.63 -12.47 -10.32
C SER A 161 5.21 -11.14 -10.88
N THR A 162 5.32 -10.08 -10.08
CA THR A 162 5.15 -8.70 -10.51
C THR A 162 6.38 -7.89 -10.14
N SER A 163 6.79 -6.99 -11.04
CA SER A 163 7.86 -6.04 -10.81
C SER A 163 7.54 -4.77 -11.61
N ILE A 164 6.94 -3.82 -10.93
CA ILE A 164 6.53 -2.53 -11.49
C ILE A 164 7.32 -1.45 -10.76
N PRO A 165 8.22 -0.74 -11.43
CA PRO A 165 8.96 0.36 -10.81
C PRO A 165 8.06 1.57 -10.56
N PRO A 166 8.43 2.46 -9.61
CA PRO A 166 7.70 3.70 -9.36
C PRO A 166 7.86 4.69 -10.52
N HIS A 167 6.84 5.53 -10.72
CA HIS A 167 6.78 6.56 -11.74
C HIS A 167 6.53 7.93 -11.12
N ASN A 168 6.88 8.98 -11.84
CA ASN A 168 6.67 10.36 -11.42
C ASN A 168 5.17 10.68 -11.24
N LEU A 169 4.80 11.21 -10.07
CA LEU A 169 3.41 11.54 -9.75
C LEU A 169 2.80 12.53 -10.74
N GLY A 170 3.54 13.57 -11.11
CA GLY A 170 3.07 14.60 -12.06
C GLY A 170 2.78 14.00 -13.43
N GLU A 171 3.73 13.23 -13.98
CA GLU A 171 3.56 12.55 -15.28
C GLU A 171 2.40 11.54 -15.27
N VAL A 172 2.20 10.82 -14.17
CA VAL A 172 1.07 9.90 -14.03
C VAL A 172 -0.25 10.66 -14.05
N ILE A 173 -0.35 11.78 -13.33
CA ILE A 173 -1.56 12.61 -13.30
C ILE A 173 -1.82 13.20 -14.70
N ASP A 174 -0.80 13.75 -15.35
CA ASP A 174 -0.92 14.30 -16.70
C ASP A 174 -1.38 13.23 -17.71
N THR A 175 -0.89 12.01 -17.56
CA THR A 175 -1.32 10.86 -18.38
C THR A 175 -2.79 10.50 -18.15
N VAL A 176 -3.23 10.50 -16.89
CA VAL A 176 -4.65 10.28 -16.57
C VAL A 176 -5.53 11.37 -17.15
N MET A 177 -5.13 12.64 -17.06
CA MET A 177 -5.86 13.75 -17.66
C MET A 177 -5.96 13.62 -19.17
N ALA A 178 -4.84 13.31 -19.85
CA ALA A 178 -4.82 13.08 -21.28
C ALA A 178 -5.74 11.93 -21.71
N TYR A 179 -5.75 10.84 -20.94
CA TYR A 179 -6.62 9.69 -21.21
C TYR A 179 -8.10 10.00 -20.99
N ILE A 180 -8.44 10.81 -19.99
CA ILE A 180 -9.83 11.27 -19.77
C ILE A 180 -10.32 12.13 -20.92
N ASP A 181 -9.46 13.02 -21.42
CA ASP A 181 -9.80 13.90 -22.56
C ASP A 181 -9.91 13.13 -23.89
N GLN A 182 -9.12 12.06 -24.04
CA GLN A 182 -9.09 11.21 -25.23
C GLN A 182 -9.05 9.72 -24.89
N PRO A 183 -10.18 9.10 -24.51
CA PRO A 183 -10.23 7.69 -24.06
C PRO A 183 -9.78 6.67 -25.13
N GLU A 184 -9.79 7.05 -26.39
CA GLU A 184 -9.34 6.20 -27.53
C GLU A 184 -7.83 6.33 -27.81
N MET A 185 -7.09 7.01 -26.90
CA MET A 185 -5.65 7.20 -27.05
C MET A 185 -4.90 5.86 -27.00
N GLU A 186 -4.07 5.63 -28.02
CA GLU A 186 -3.22 4.44 -28.09
C GLU A 186 -2.08 4.49 -27.09
N THR A 187 -1.55 3.32 -26.73
CA THR A 187 -0.48 3.18 -25.72
C THR A 187 0.75 4.01 -26.04
N GLU A 188 1.17 4.07 -27.32
CA GLU A 188 2.32 4.86 -27.73
C GLU A 188 2.13 6.36 -27.46
N ALA A 189 0.92 6.86 -27.63
CA ALA A 189 0.61 8.25 -27.33
C ALA A 189 0.64 8.51 -25.81
N LEU A 190 0.14 7.59 -24.98
CA LEU A 190 0.25 7.66 -23.52
C LEU A 190 1.71 7.67 -23.08
N LEU A 191 2.58 6.85 -23.66
CA LEU A 191 4.00 6.79 -23.37
C LEU A 191 4.76 8.08 -23.73
N SER A 192 4.19 8.94 -24.60
CA SER A 192 4.77 10.26 -24.84
C SER A 192 4.58 11.23 -23.67
N VAL A 193 3.57 11.01 -22.84
CA VAL A 193 3.28 11.79 -21.63
C VAL A 193 3.96 11.16 -20.41
N LEU A 194 3.76 9.85 -20.21
CA LEU A 194 4.44 9.07 -19.18
C LEU A 194 5.80 8.60 -19.71
N LYS A 195 6.86 9.31 -19.37
CA LYS A 195 8.20 9.11 -19.95
C LYS A 195 8.94 7.88 -19.41
N GLY A 196 8.35 7.16 -18.47
CA GLY A 196 8.91 5.96 -17.89
C GLY A 196 9.10 6.06 -16.38
N PRO A 197 9.65 4.99 -15.77
CA PRO A 197 9.84 4.95 -14.33
C PRO A 197 10.94 5.90 -13.87
N ASP A 198 10.79 6.40 -12.65
CA ASP A 198 11.83 7.11 -11.90
C ASP A 198 12.62 6.12 -11.05
N PHE A 199 13.96 6.20 -11.11
CA PHE A 199 14.89 5.35 -10.36
C PHE A 199 15.65 6.16 -9.32
#